data_01f3f70bde2e960c04ec58cde955ffc7
#
_entry.id   01f3f70bde2e960c04ec58cde955ffc7
#
_cell.length_a   1.000
_cell.length_b   1.000
_cell.length_c   1.000
_cell.angle_alpha   90.00
_cell.angle_beta   90.00
_cell.angle_gamma   90.00
#
_symmetry.space_group_name_H-M   'P 1'
#
loop_
_entity.id
_entity.type
_entity.pdbx_description
1 polymer ?
#
loop_
_entity_poly.entity_id
_entity_poly.type
_entity_poly.pdbx_seq_one_letter_code
_entity_poly.pdbx_strand_id
1 'polypeptide(L)'
;MKILSWDVGIYNLSYCILEKKDDTIKILDWDIVNLIDNEEMKKNRGLVFENIPRKVHEKPQLLDVDIVVIENQPSLKNPQMKSIQMILYSYFLILGKIIGNGEASNTYIGKIDFCSASNKLKIYDGPEIVFEEKVKKEPKKKVTKKNKLEEIILSESNDLSIENIPIVEPEKKLEIVESSEKKKKGSAMKYADKKKLAIEHAKYYVSKYESDSNYLDFFNKHKKKDDLADSFLQGLYYFKNKC
;
A
#
# COMPACT_ATOMS: atom_id res chain seq x y z
N MET A 1 -15.97 1.19 21.79
CA MET A 1 -14.80 0.37 21.40
C MET A 1 -13.95 1.16 20.43
N LYS A 2 -12.65 1.29 20.73
CA LYS A 2 -11.69 2.04 19.92
C LYS A 2 -10.71 1.10 19.20
N ILE A 3 -10.45 1.34 17.92
CA ILE A 3 -9.46 0.58 17.12
C ILE A 3 -8.42 1.55 16.57
N LEU A 4 -7.14 1.21 16.77
CA LEU A 4 -6.01 1.82 16.09
C LEU A 4 -5.61 0.94 14.91
N SER A 5 -5.68 1.47 13.70
CA SER A 5 -5.33 0.76 12.46
C SER A 5 -4.07 1.37 11.83
N TRP A 6 -3.07 0.53 11.56
CA TRP A 6 -1.78 0.92 10.96
C TRP A 6 -1.62 0.40 9.54
N ASP A 7 -1.39 1.30 8.59
CA ASP A 7 -0.84 0.98 7.27
C ASP A 7 0.69 1.13 7.31
N VAL A 8 1.40 0.06 6.95
CA VAL A 8 2.85 -0.03 7.17
C VAL A 8 3.62 0.45 5.95
N GLY A 9 4.40 1.52 6.11
CA GLY A 9 5.31 2.05 5.11
C GLY A 9 6.70 2.32 5.67
N ILE A 10 7.73 2.33 4.79
CA ILE A 10 9.12 2.54 5.21
C ILE A 10 9.38 3.99 5.63
N TYR A 11 8.76 4.94 4.96
CA TYR A 11 8.94 6.36 5.20
C TYR A 11 7.74 7.01 5.83
N ASN A 12 6.56 6.55 5.47
CA ASN A 12 5.29 7.06 5.94
C ASN A 12 4.54 5.93 6.62
N LEU A 13 4.30 6.07 7.90
CA LEU A 13 3.53 5.14 8.70
C LEU A 13 2.17 5.79 8.95
N SER A 14 1.14 5.35 8.24
CA SER A 14 -0.20 5.93 8.39
C SER A 14 -0.99 5.20 9.45
N TYR A 15 -1.76 5.96 10.24
CA TYR A 15 -2.67 5.38 11.22
C TYR A 15 -4.03 6.07 11.20
N CYS A 16 -5.02 5.33 11.70
CA CYS A 16 -6.35 5.86 11.97
C CYS A 16 -6.88 5.27 13.28
N ILE A 17 -7.31 6.13 14.20
CA ILE A 17 -8.07 5.72 15.39
C ILE A 17 -9.55 5.89 15.09
N LEU A 18 -10.28 4.80 15.15
CA LEU A 18 -11.71 4.75 14.98
C LEU A 18 -12.39 4.36 16.29
N GLU A 19 -13.49 5.03 16.62
CA GLU A 19 -14.38 4.64 17.71
C GLU A 19 -15.73 4.18 17.16
N LYS A 20 -16.19 3.03 17.63
CA LYS A 20 -17.56 2.55 17.40
C LYS A 20 -18.34 2.64 18.69
N LYS A 21 -19.43 3.43 18.66
CA LYS A 21 -20.45 3.49 19.71
C LYS A 21 -21.80 3.18 19.07
N ASP A 22 -22.45 2.14 19.52
CA ASP A 22 -23.65 1.60 18.91
C ASP A 22 -23.45 1.33 17.41
N ASP A 23 -24.22 1.94 16.54
CA ASP A 23 -24.08 1.83 15.08
C ASP A 23 -23.29 2.98 14.45
N THR A 24 -22.78 3.90 15.27
CA THR A 24 -22.01 5.05 14.79
C THR A 24 -20.50 4.77 14.84
N ILE A 25 -19.80 5.18 13.80
CA ILE A 25 -18.33 5.12 13.71
C ILE A 25 -17.81 6.55 13.59
N LYS A 26 -16.83 6.91 14.41
CA LYS A 26 -16.17 8.22 14.38
C LYS A 26 -14.66 8.05 14.22
N ILE A 27 -14.04 8.98 13.50
CA ILE A 27 -12.59 9.13 13.44
C ILE A 27 -12.18 9.98 14.64
N LEU A 28 -11.32 9.44 15.52
CA LEU A 28 -10.79 10.18 16.67
C LEU A 28 -9.46 10.85 16.35
N ASP A 29 -8.60 10.15 15.58
CA ASP A 29 -7.31 10.69 15.13
C ASP A 29 -6.90 9.97 13.83
N TRP A 30 -6.32 10.72 12.89
CA TRP A 30 -5.95 10.20 11.58
C TRP A 30 -4.79 11.00 11.02
N ASP A 31 -3.63 10.37 10.86
CA ASP A 31 -2.42 11.08 10.47
C ASP A 31 -1.37 10.14 9.84
N ILE A 32 -0.29 10.73 9.38
CA ILE A 32 0.90 10.05 8.88
C ILE A 32 2.11 10.41 9.74
N VAL A 33 2.76 9.40 10.30
CA VAL A 33 4.02 9.54 11.00
C VAL A 33 5.16 9.42 9.99
N ASN A 34 5.90 10.50 9.77
CA ASN A 34 7.12 10.46 8.98
C ASN A 34 8.25 9.87 9.83
N LEU A 35 8.84 8.77 9.35
CA LEU A 35 9.92 8.05 10.02
C LEU A 35 11.31 8.60 9.70
N ILE A 36 11.42 9.53 8.76
CA ILE A 36 12.69 10.09 8.28
C ILE A 36 12.82 11.53 8.74
N ASP A 37 13.70 11.80 9.68
CA ASP A 37 13.97 13.14 10.18
C ASP A 37 15.14 13.83 9.44
N ASN A 38 16.06 13.04 8.85
CA ASN A 38 17.24 13.56 8.17
C ASN A 38 17.74 12.65 7.04
N GLU A 39 18.70 13.11 6.26
CA GLU A 39 19.28 12.38 5.13
C GLU A 39 20.08 11.13 5.56
N GLU A 40 20.64 11.11 6.77
CA GLU A 40 21.35 9.97 7.31
C GLU A 40 20.42 8.76 7.48
N MET A 41 19.22 8.99 8.01
CA MET A 41 18.19 7.93 8.16
C MET A 41 17.78 7.31 6.82
N LYS A 42 17.83 8.04 5.72
CA LYS A 42 17.58 7.46 4.38
C LYS A 42 18.63 6.43 4.00
N LYS A 43 19.87 6.62 4.46
CA LYS A 43 20.99 5.72 4.17
C LYS A 43 21.11 4.60 5.20
N ASN A 44 20.80 4.88 6.46
CA ASN A 44 20.91 3.92 7.57
C ASN A 44 19.52 3.48 8.06
N ARG A 45 19.10 2.26 7.66
CA ARG A 45 17.81 1.69 8.05
C ARG A 45 17.69 1.36 9.54
N GLY A 46 18.78 1.12 10.22
CA GLY A 46 18.79 0.90 11.65
C GLY A 46 18.21 2.11 12.40
N LEU A 47 18.63 3.31 12.02
CA LEU A 47 18.11 4.56 12.62
C LEU A 47 16.61 4.74 12.37
N VAL A 48 16.10 4.31 11.21
CA VAL A 48 14.64 4.34 10.95
C VAL A 48 13.90 3.42 11.90
N PHE A 49 14.43 2.21 12.14
CA PHE A 49 13.80 1.25 13.05
C PHE A 49 13.79 1.74 14.50
N GLU A 50 14.88 2.35 14.95
CA GLU A 50 14.96 2.97 16.28
C GLU A 50 14.00 4.17 16.42
N ASN A 51 13.76 4.91 15.32
CA ASN A 51 12.88 6.08 15.34
C ASN A 51 11.39 5.71 15.45
N ILE A 52 10.98 4.51 15.04
CA ILE A 52 9.58 4.09 15.08
C ILE A 52 9.00 4.19 16.51
N PRO A 53 9.56 3.52 17.54
CA PRO A 53 9.01 3.59 18.89
C PRO A 53 9.08 5.02 19.46
N ARG A 54 10.07 5.84 19.11
CA ARG A 54 10.16 7.24 19.54
C ARG A 54 9.00 8.05 18.99
N LYS A 55 8.77 8.00 17.67
CA LYS A 55 7.68 8.72 17.00
C LYS A 55 6.29 8.28 17.45
N VAL A 56 6.11 6.99 17.70
CA VAL A 56 4.85 6.47 18.22
C VAL A 56 4.64 6.91 19.67
N HIS A 57 5.70 6.96 20.47
CA HIS A 57 5.64 7.38 21.86
C HIS A 57 5.31 8.88 22.04
N GLU A 58 5.64 9.72 21.05
CA GLU A 58 5.25 11.14 21.02
C GLU A 58 3.72 11.36 20.94
N LYS A 59 2.95 10.29 20.67
CA LYS A 59 1.50 10.31 20.47
C LYS A 59 0.81 9.38 21.50
N PRO A 60 0.65 9.81 22.76
CA PRO A 60 0.12 8.95 23.84
C PRO A 60 -1.29 8.43 23.58
N GLN A 61 -2.11 9.14 22.78
CA GLN A 61 -3.45 8.71 22.39
C GLN A 61 -3.45 7.38 21.62
N LEU A 62 -2.33 6.97 21.03
CA LEU A 62 -2.20 5.70 20.32
C LEU A 62 -2.24 4.48 21.26
N LEU A 63 -2.03 4.68 22.55
CA LEU A 63 -2.16 3.63 23.59
C LEU A 63 -3.56 3.59 24.22
N ASP A 64 -4.39 4.62 24.04
CA ASP A 64 -5.78 4.67 24.56
C ASP A 64 -6.76 4.05 23.55
N VAL A 65 -6.57 2.75 23.26
CA VAL A 65 -7.39 1.99 22.31
C VAL A 65 -7.58 0.55 22.82
N ASP A 66 -8.70 -0.07 22.45
CA ASP A 66 -9.02 -1.43 22.84
C ASP A 66 -8.30 -2.47 21.96
N ILE A 67 -8.13 -2.15 20.68
CA ILE A 67 -7.58 -3.06 19.67
C ILE A 67 -6.58 -2.31 18.79
N VAL A 68 -5.43 -2.95 18.49
CA VAL A 68 -4.47 -2.51 17.49
C VAL A 68 -4.50 -3.46 16.30
N VAL A 69 -4.69 -2.92 15.11
CA VAL A 69 -4.69 -3.66 13.85
C VAL A 69 -3.54 -3.18 12.98
N ILE A 70 -2.63 -4.06 12.61
CA ILE A 70 -1.45 -3.74 11.82
C ILE A 70 -1.55 -4.45 10.47
N GLU A 71 -1.24 -3.76 9.37
CA GLU A 71 -1.21 -4.39 8.06
C GLU A 71 -0.21 -5.54 8.02
N ASN A 72 -0.65 -6.71 7.55
CA ASN A 72 0.23 -7.86 7.43
C ASN A 72 1.14 -7.76 6.20
N GLN A 73 2.44 -7.66 6.43
CA GLN A 73 3.46 -7.55 5.39
C GLN A 73 4.04 -8.91 5.00
N PRO A 74 4.17 -9.19 3.70
CA PRO A 74 4.77 -10.44 3.23
C PRO A 74 6.29 -10.44 3.49
N SER A 75 6.79 -11.47 4.17
CA SER A 75 8.19 -11.57 4.60
C SER A 75 9.18 -11.61 3.43
N LEU A 76 8.82 -12.30 2.34
CA LEU A 76 9.73 -12.52 1.21
C LEU A 76 9.81 -11.34 0.24
N LYS A 77 8.74 -10.54 0.11
CA LYS A 77 8.70 -9.43 -0.86
C LYS A 77 9.36 -8.16 -0.35
N ASN A 78 9.18 -7.87 0.93
CA ASN A 78 9.75 -6.68 1.55
C ASN A 78 10.07 -6.92 3.02
N PRO A 79 11.24 -7.48 3.33
CA PRO A 79 11.62 -7.81 4.71
C PRO A 79 11.72 -6.56 5.61
N GLN A 80 12.04 -5.39 5.07
CA GLN A 80 12.10 -4.15 5.86
C GLN A 80 10.72 -3.75 6.37
N MET A 81 9.69 -3.83 5.54
CA MET A 81 8.31 -3.55 6.00
C MET A 81 7.85 -4.59 7.02
N LYS A 82 8.30 -5.84 6.90
CA LYS A 82 8.03 -6.86 7.93
C LYS A 82 8.71 -6.52 9.25
N SER A 83 9.94 -5.99 9.23
CA SER A 83 10.63 -5.51 10.44
C SER A 83 9.85 -4.36 11.10
N ILE A 84 9.40 -3.38 10.34
CA ILE A 84 8.57 -2.27 10.85
C ILE A 84 7.27 -2.80 11.49
N GLN A 85 6.59 -3.71 10.81
CA GLN A 85 5.41 -4.37 11.35
C GLN A 85 5.68 -5.01 12.72
N MET A 86 6.79 -5.72 12.86
CA MET A 86 7.13 -6.41 14.11
C MET A 86 7.59 -5.44 15.21
N ILE A 87 8.23 -4.33 14.87
CA ILE A 87 8.58 -3.28 15.83
C ILE A 87 7.30 -2.65 16.41
N LEU A 88 6.32 -2.31 15.55
CA LEU A 88 5.02 -1.82 16.00
C LEU A 88 4.30 -2.83 16.89
N TYR A 89 4.26 -4.09 16.46
CA TYR A 89 3.66 -5.17 17.26
C TYR A 89 4.29 -5.26 18.65
N SER A 90 5.63 -5.29 18.71
CA SER A 90 6.37 -5.37 19.97
C SER A 90 6.13 -4.15 20.87
N TYR A 91 6.09 -2.94 20.28
CA TYR A 91 5.80 -1.71 21.00
C TYR A 91 4.45 -1.78 21.72
N PHE A 92 3.38 -2.11 21.00
CA PHE A 92 2.04 -2.19 21.57
C PHE A 92 1.86 -3.39 22.50
N LEU A 93 2.55 -4.51 22.24
CA LEU A 93 2.57 -5.66 23.15
C LEU A 93 3.17 -5.28 24.49
N ILE A 94 4.33 -4.62 24.50
CA ILE A 94 5.04 -4.29 25.75
C ILE A 94 4.30 -3.18 26.49
N LEU A 95 4.07 -2.04 25.86
CA LEU A 95 3.50 -0.88 26.54
C LEU A 95 2.00 -0.97 26.76
N GLY A 96 1.25 -1.46 25.76
CA GLY A 96 -0.20 -1.48 25.82
C GLY A 96 -0.79 -2.71 26.49
N LYS A 97 -0.14 -3.87 26.39
CA LYS A 97 -0.71 -5.12 26.90
C LYS A 97 -0.01 -5.65 28.15
N ILE A 98 1.32 -5.59 28.22
CA ILE A 98 2.08 -6.12 29.36
C ILE A 98 2.14 -5.08 30.47
N ILE A 99 2.64 -3.87 30.16
CA ILE A 99 2.78 -2.77 31.15
C ILE A 99 1.42 -2.14 31.44
N GLY A 100 0.58 -1.93 30.40
CA GLY A 100 -0.75 -1.33 30.53
C GLY A 100 -1.73 -2.14 31.36
N ASN A 101 -1.47 -3.41 31.63
CA ASN A 101 -2.27 -4.28 32.52
C ASN A 101 -1.93 -4.09 34.01
N GLY A 102 -1.02 -3.17 34.35
CA GLY A 102 -0.68 -2.85 35.75
C GLY A 102 -1.73 -1.93 36.39
N GLU A 103 -1.90 -2.05 37.72
CA GLU A 103 -2.89 -1.28 38.50
C GLU A 103 -2.78 0.25 38.38
N ALA A 104 -1.65 0.75 37.94
CA ALA A 104 -1.37 2.19 37.75
C ALA A 104 -1.66 2.72 36.35
N SER A 105 -2.05 1.87 35.39
CA SER A 105 -2.24 2.27 33.99
C SER A 105 -3.72 2.21 33.60
N ASN A 106 -4.26 3.31 33.12
CA ASN A 106 -5.61 3.37 32.54
C ASN A 106 -5.65 2.93 31.05
N THR A 107 -4.54 2.43 30.50
CA THR A 107 -4.41 2.07 29.10
C THR A 107 -4.15 0.57 28.96
N TYR A 108 -5.16 -0.20 28.56
CA TYR A 108 -5.02 -1.63 28.29
C TYR A 108 -5.48 -1.98 26.89
N ILE A 109 -4.55 -2.50 26.09
CA ILE A 109 -4.85 -3.00 24.75
C ILE A 109 -5.23 -4.49 24.84
N GLY A 110 -6.51 -4.77 24.69
CA GLY A 110 -7.03 -6.15 24.78
C GLY A 110 -6.53 -7.05 23.66
N LYS A 111 -6.37 -6.52 22.45
CA LYS A 111 -5.99 -7.31 21.27
C LYS A 111 -5.04 -6.56 20.32
N ILE A 112 -4.04 -7.28 19.82
CA ILE A 112 -3.20 -6.83 18.70
C ILE A 112 -3.34 -7.88 17.59
N ASP A 113 -3.78 -7.47 16.39
CA ASP A 113 -4.09 -8.37 15.29
C ASP A 113 -3.44 -7.90 13.97
N PHE A 114 -3.30 -8.82 13.02
CA PHE A 114 -2.81 -8.52 11.68
C PHE A 114 -3.94 -8.57 10.65
N CYS A 115 -4.00 -7.59 9.76
CA CYS A 115 -4.98 -7.53 8.69
C CYS A 115 -4.31 -7.59 7.32
N SER A 116 -4.86 -8.41 6.41
CA SER A 116 -4.36 -8.47 5.04
C SER A 116 -4.72 -7.20 4.25
N ALA A 117 -3.75 -6.62 3.52
CA ALA A 117 -3.95 -5.49 2.62
C ALA A 117 -5.10 -5.69 1.60
N SER A 118 -5.35 -6.94 1.20
CA SER A 118 -6.42 -7.28 0.25
C SER A 118 -7.84 -7.05 0.79
N ASN A 119 -8.00 -6.85 2.10
CA ASN A 119 -9.30 -6.71 2.73
C ASN A 119 -9.85 -5.28 2.67
N LYS A 120 -8.99 -4.27 2.54
CA LYS A 120 -9.35 -2.85 2.55
C LYS A 120 -10.46 -2.49 1.55
N LEU A 121 -10.42 -3.06 0.35
CA LEU A 121 -11.40 -2.77 -0.72
C LEU A 121 -12.69 -3.61 -0.64
N LYS A 122 -12.77 -4.60 0.24
CA LYS A 122 -13.92 -5.53 0.32
C LYS A 122 -15.13 -4.97 1.05
N ILE A 123 -14.97 -3.86 1.76
CA ILE A 123 -16.02 -3.29 2.60
C ILE A 123 -16.95 -2.34 1.88
N TYR A 124 -16.62 -1.97 0.65
CA TYR A 124 -17.35 -0.93 -0.07
C TYR A 124 -18.77 -1.37 -0.41
N ASP A 125 -19.72 -0.58 0.05
CA ASP A 125 -21.17 -0.74 -0.13
C ASP A 125 -21.80 0.48 -0.83
N GLY A 126 -20.98 1.37 -1.39
CA GLY A 126 -21.40 2.57 -2.10
C GLY A 126 -21.71 2.33 -3.58
N PRO A 127 -22.01 3.41 -4.33
CA PRO A 127 -22.27 3.36 -5.76
C PRO A 127 -21.04 2.89 -6.55
N GLU A 128 -21.28 2.23 -7.70
CA GLU A 128 -20.19 1.77 -8.56
C GLU A 128 -19.30 2.94 -9.00
N ILE A 129 -17.99 2.78 -8.85
CA ILE A 129 -17.00 3.77 -9.23
C ILE A 129 -16.43 3.43 -10.60
N VAL A 130 -16.84 4.17 -11.62
CA VAL A 130 -16.35 4.01 -12.99
C VAL A 130 -15.19 5.00 -13.20
N PHE A 131 -14.03 4.47 -13.53
CA PHE A 131 -12.89 5.30 -13.96
C PHE A 131 -12.92 5.48 -15.48
N GLU A 132 -12.91 6.71 -15.97
CA GLU A 132 -12.72 6.99 -17.40
C GLU A 132 -11.39 6.38 -17.85
N GLU A 133 -11.43 5.52 -18.85
CA GLU A 133 -10.20 5.03 -19.49
C GLU A 133 -9.50 6.21 -20.17
N LYS A 134 -8.32 6.58 -19.69
CA LYS A 134 -7.48 7.55 -20.41
C LYS A 134 -7.16 6.97 -21.77
N VAL A 135 -7.68 7.57 -22.82
CA VAL A 135 -7.29 7.28 -24.20
C VAL A 135 -5.75 7.23 -24.26
N LYS A 136 -5.22 6.07 -24.59
CA LYS A 136 -3.77 5.87 -24.70
C LYS A 136 -3.28 6.82 -25.80
N LYS A 137 -2.55 7.87 -25.43
CA LYS A 137 -1.75 8.61 -26.41
C LYS A 137 -0.81 7.62 -27.05
N GLU A 138 -0.85 7.52 -28.37
CA GLU A 138 0.05 6.65 -29.12
C GLU A 138 1.50 6.85 -28.65
N PRO A 139 2.25 5.76 -28.46
CA PRO A 139 3.63 5.88 -27.99
C PRO A 139 4.43 6.64 -29.05
N LYS A 140 4.90 7.84 -28.74
CA LYS A 140 5.90 8.52 -29.57
C LYS A 140 7.06 7.54 -29.73
N LYS A 141 7.31 7.10 -30.97
CA LYS A 141 8.44 6.23 -31.32
C LYS A 141 9.71 6.90 -30.78
N LYS A 142 10.32 6.32 -29.77
CA LYS A 142 11.66 6.70 -29.35
C LYS A 142 12.58 6.27 -30.47
N VAL A 143 13.12 7.25 -31.19
CA VAL A 143 14.25 7.04 -32.11
C VAL A 143 15.41 6.56 -31.23
N THR A 144 15.69 5.29 -31.27
CA THR A 144 16.80 4.69 -30.53
C THR A 144 18.09 5.10 -31.23
N LYS A 145 19.08 5.52 -30.44
CA LYS A 145 20.45 5.89 -30.89
C LYS A 145 21.19 4.79 -31.69
N LYS A 146 20.56 3.63 -31.91
CA LYS A 146 21.11 2.51 -32.68
C LYS A 146 21.24 2.82 -34.18
N ASN A 147 20.32 3.60 -34.71
CA ASN A 147 20.35 3.92 -36.16
C ASN A 147 21.48 4.90 -36.57
N LYS A 148 22.15 5.55 -35.60
CA LYS A 148 23.24 6.48 -35.89
C LYS A 148 24.61 5.80 -35.94
N LEU A 149 24.70 4.57 -35.40
CA LEU A 149 25.93 3.76 -35.48
C LEU A 149 25.98 2.91 -36.76
N GLU A 150 24.81 2.53 -37.28
CA GLU A 150 24.74 1.73 -38.53
C GLU A 150 25.05 2.58 -39.77
N GLU A 151 24.77 3.90 -39.77
CA GLU A 151 25.17 4.82 -40.86
C GLU A 151 26.67 5.09 -40.89
N ILE A 152 27.37 4.98 -39.76
CA ILE A 152 28.83 5.18 -39.70
C ILE A 152 29.61 3.93 -40.14
N ILE A 153 29.02 2.74 -39.94
CA ILE A 153 29.66 1.44 -40.29
C ILE A 153 29.52 1.15 -41.81
N LEU A 154 28.51 1.73 -42.47
CA LEU A 154 28.30 1.54 -43.93
C LEU A 154 29.20 2.41 -44.81
N SER A 155 29.95 3.32 -44.22
CA SER A 155 30.86 4.23 -44.99
C SER A 155 32.33 3.78 -45.01
N GLU A 156 32.72 2.69 -44.28
CA GLU A 156 34.13 2.30 -44.16
C GLU A 156 34.43 0.80 -44.43
N SER A 157 33.61 0.05 -45.15
CA SER A 157 33.98 -1.30 -45.56
C SER A 157 33.69 -1.60 -47.04
N ASN A 158 34.58 -1.10 -47.87
CA ASN A 158 34.93 -1.78 -49.12
C ASN A 158 36.24 -2.54 -48.84
N ASP A 159 36.22 -3.84 -49.15
CA ASP A 159 37.24 -4.87 -49.16
C ASP A 159 37.27 -5.78 -47.90
N LEU A 160 36.70 -6.94 -48.15
CA LEU A 160 37.34 -8.25 -48.04
C LEU A 160 36.30 -9.40 -48.03
N SER A 161 36.39 -10.20 -49.07
CA SER A 161 35.65 -11.46 -49.28
C SER A 161 35.99 -12.52 -48.24
N ILE A 162 34.98 -13.18 -47.60
CA ILE A 162 35.13 -14.52 -47.00
C ILE A 162 33.80 -15.30 -47.18
N GLU A 163 34.01 -16.57 -47.54
CA GLU A 163 33.10 -17.61 -48.02
C GLU A 163 32.08 -18.14 -47.01
N ASN A 164 30.93 -18.52 -47.57
CA ASN A 164 29.98 -19.59 -47.22
C ASN A 164 30.04 -20.31 -45.86
N ILE A 165 28.98 -20.10 -45.05
CA ILE A 165 28.54 -21.09 -44.04
C ILE A 165 27.00 -21.25 -44.23
N PRO A 166 26.45 -22.50 -44.33
CA PRO A 166 25.04 -22.74 -44.59
C PRO A 166 24.17 -22.51 -43.37
N ILE A 167 23.10 -21.77 -43.56
CA ILE A 167 22.04 -21.54 -42.55
C ILE A 167 21.11 -22.73 -42.53
N VAL A 168 21.03 -23.40 -41.40
CA VAL A 168 20.01 -24.45 -41.10
C VAL A 168 18.78 -23.77 -40.55
N GLU A 169 17.65 -23.86 -41.28
CA GLU A 169 16.34 -23.44 -40.83
C GLU A 169 15.76 -24.42 -39.80
N PRO A 170 15.13 -23.97 -38.71
CA PRO A 170 14.37 -24.85 -37.84
C PRO A 170 12.95 -25.08 -38.37
N GLU A 171 12.58 -26.32 -38.46
CA GLU A 171 11.28 -26.82 -38.89
C GLU A 171 10.09 -26.28 -38.09
N LYS A 172 9.03 -25.85 -38.81
CA LYS A 172 7.73 -25.53 -38.24
C LYS A 172 7.00 -26.78 -37.80
N LYS A 173 6.80 -26.97 -36.50
CA LYS A 173 5.80 -27.90 -35.98
C LYS A 173 4.42 -27.28 -36.06
N LEU A 174 3.53 -27.94 -36.80
CA LEU A 174 2.10 -27.69 -36.81
C LEU A 174 1.50 -28.14 -35.48
N GLU A 175 0.98 -27.21 -34.69
CA GLU A 175 0.13 -27.50 -33.54
C GLU A 175 -1.34 -27.47 -33.95
N ILE A 176 -2.02 -28.56 -33.63
CA ILE A 176 -3.45 -28.79 -33.84
C ILE A 176 -4.22 -27.86 -32.91
N VAL A 177 -5.09 -27.01 -33.46
CA VAL A 177 -5.97 -26.10 -32.71
C VAL A 177 -7.17 -26.91 -32.23
N GLU A 178 -7.16 -27.36 -30.99
CA GLU A 178 -8.37 -27.71 -30.27
C GLU A 178 -9.04 -26.47 -29.68
N SER A 179 -10.23 -26.18 -30.15
CA SER A 179 -11.08 -25.11 -29.68
C SER A 179 -11.67 -25.47 -28.31
N SER A 180 -11.00 -25.05 -27.24
CA SER A 180 -11.60 -24.98 -25.92
C SER A 180 -11.93 -23.54 -25.57
N GLU A 181 -13.21 -23.23 -25.37
CA GLU A 181 -13.73 -21.98 -24.88
C GLU A 181 -13.10 -21.62 -23.51
N LYS A 182 -12.01 -20.84 -23.52
CA LYS A 182 -11.44 -20.28 -22.31
C LYS A 182 -12.33 -19.14 -21.85
N LYS A 183 -13.13 -19.34 -20.79
CA LYS A 183 -13.73 -18.28 -19.99
C LYS A 183 -12.65 -17.20 -19.71
N LYS A 184 -12.86 -15.98 -20.21
CA LYS A 184 -11.99 -14.83 -19.95
C LYS A 184 -11.90 -14.62 -18.44
N LYS A 185 -10.79 -15.02 -17.80
CA LYS A 185 -10.45 -14.56 -16.45
C LYS A 185 -10.31 -13.05 -16.55
N GLY A 186 -11.15 -12.31 -15.81
CA GLY A 186 -11.09 -10.85 -15.72
C GLY A 186 -9.65 -10.41 -15.42
N SER A 187 -9.12 -9.49 -16.20
CA SER A 187 -7.75 -8.99 -16.01
C SER A 187 -7.65 -8.37 -14.61
N ALA A 188 -6.65 -8.80 -13.82
CA ALA A 188 -6.46 -8.26 -12.48
C ALA A 188 -6.27 -6.74 -12.53
N MET A 189 -7.07 -6.00 -11.75
CA MET A 189 -7.01 -4.54 -11.66
C MET A 189 -5.58 -4.07 -11.40
N LYS A 190 -5.11 -3.06 -12.14
CA LYS A 190 -3.76 -2.50 -12.01
C LYS A 190 -3.57 -1.88 -10.62
N TYR A 191 -2.34 -1.91 -10.10
CA TYR A 191 -2.02 -1.36 -8.78
C TYR A 191 -2.42 0.12 -8.63
N ALA A 192 -2.18 0.94 -9.66
CA ALA A 192 -2.56 2.35 -9.66
C ALA A 192 -4.08 2.57 -9.55
N ASP A 193 -4.88 1.68 -10.17
CA ASP A 193 -6.34 1.78 -10.13
C ASP A 193 -6.88 1.34 -8.77
N LYS A 194 -6.24 0.36 -8.11
CA LYS A 194 -6.55 -0.02 -6.73
C LYS A 194 -6.33 1.14 -5.75
N LYS A 195 -5.23 1.91 -5.92
CA LYS A 195 -4.98 3.10 -5.08
C LYS A 195 -6.05 4.17 -5.26
N LYS A 196 -6.43 4.46 -6.50
CA LYS A 196 -7.51 5.41 -6.78
C LYS A 196 -8.82 4.95 -6.17
N LEU A 197 -9.13 3.65 -6.32
CA LEU A 197 -10.33 3.06 -5.75
C LEU A 197 -10.35 3.18 -4.23
N ALA A 198 -9.24 2.91 -3.55
CA ALA A 198 -9.12 3.09 -2.10
C ALA A 198 -9.40 4.55 -1.68
N ILE A 199 -8.87 5.53 -2.42
CA ILE A 199 -9.13 6.95 -2.14
C ILE A 199 -10.63 7.28 -2.26
N GLU A 200 -11.30 6.82 -3.32
CA GLU A 200 -12.74 7.09 -3.51
C GLU A 200 -13.60 6.35 -2.47
N HIS A 201 -13.25 5.11 -2.10
CA HIS A 201 -13.89 4.40 -1.00
C HIS A 201 -13.74 5.15 0.34
N ALA A 202 -12.53 5.65 0.63
CA ALA A 202 -12.29 6.41 1.86
C ALA A 202 -13.13 7.70 1.89
N LYS A 203 -13.18 8.47 0.80
CA LYS A 203 -14.02 9.66 0.70
C LYS A 203 -15.49 9.36 0.99
N TYR A 204 -16.02 8.31 0.36
CA TYR A 204 -17.40 7.90 0.55
C TYR A 204 -17.69 7.62 2.03
N TYR A 205 -16.86 6.83 2.70
CA TYR A 205 -17.07 6.49 4.10
C TYR A 205 -16.83 7.66 5.05
N VAL A 206 -15.83 8.50 4.81
CA VAL A 206 -15.63 9.72 5.61
C VAL A 206 -16.86 10.63 5.50
N SER A 207 -17.39 10.86 4.30
CA SER A 207 -18.61 11.63 4.12
C SER A 207 -19.84 10.99 4.78
N LYS A 208 -19.88 9.64 4.87
CA LYS A 208 -21.00 8.91 5.47
C LYS A 208 -20.99 8.95 6.99
N TYR A 209 -19.81 8.89 7.61
CA TYR A 209 -19.67 8.76 9.07
C TYR A 209 -19.35 10.08 9.77
N GLU A 210 -18.78 11.04 9.06
CA GLU A 210 -18.25 12.29 9.62
C GLU A 210 -18.90 13.49 8.95
N SER A 211 -20.25 13.66 9.13
CA SER A 211 -21.01 14.76 8.51
C SER A 211 -20.51 16.15 8.92
N ASP A 212 -19.94 16.30 10.11
CA ASP A 212 -19.52 17.58 10.70
C ASP A 212 -18.03 17.71 10.94
N SER A 213 -17.21 16.76 10.45
CA SER A 213 -15.79 16.74 10.75
C SER A 213 -14.92 17.42 9.69
N ASN A 214 -13.84 18.02 10.15
CA ASN A 214 -12.78 18.54 9.29
C ASN A 214 -11.96 17.44 8.61
N TYR A 215 -12.23 16.14 8.86
CA TYR A 215 -11.46 15.02 8.33
C TYR A 215 -11.61 14.84 6.82
N LEU A 216 -12.75 15.14 6.24
CA LEU A 216 -12.92 15.12 4.78
C LEU A 216 -12.03 16.18 4.12
N ASP A 217 -11.98 17.37 4.69
CA ASP A 217 -11.14 18.47 4.23
C ASP A 217 -9.65 18.15 4.42
N PHE A 218 -9.28 17.62 5.58
CA PHE A 218 -7.93 17.14 5.87
C PHE A 218 -7.50 16.11 4.84
N PHE A 219 -8.31 15.08 4.61
CA PHE A 219 -8.03 14.03 3.63
C PHE A 219 -7.88 14.59 2.22
N ASN A 220 -8.80 15.49 1.79
CA ASN A 220 -8.76 16.08 0.46
C ASN A 220 -7.54 16.97 0.21
N LYS A 221 -7.03 17.63 1.23
CA LYS A 221 -5.82 18.49 1.16
C LYS A 221 -4.51 17.70 1.27
N HIS A 222 -4.54 16.49 1.84
CA HIS A 222 -3.33 15.72 2.12
C HIS A 222 -2.69 15.17 0.83
N LYS A 223 -1.34 15.20 0.76
CA LYS A 223 -0.59 14.71 -0.43
C LYS A 223 -0.57 13.18 -0.55
N LYS A 224 -0.61 12.47 0.58
CA LYS A 224 -0.54 11.01 0.69
C LYS A 224 -1.90 10.41 1.04
N LYS A 225 -2.90 10.67 0.17
CA LYS A 225 -4.28 10.19 0.36
C LYS A 225 -4.40 8.67 0.34
N ASP A 226 -3.54 8.01 -0.43
CA ASP A 226 -3.50 6.55 -0.54
C ASP A 226 -3.13 5.88 0.78
N ASP A 227 -2.07 6.37 1.44
CA ASP A 227 -1.62 5.83 2.72
C ASP A 227 -2.69 6.07 3.82
N LEU A 228 -3.28 7.28 3.86
CA LEU A 228 -4.40 7.58 4.76
C LEU A 228 -5.63 6.69 4.48
N ALA A 229 -6.02 6.56 3.22
CA ALA A 229 -7.15 5.70 2.85
C ALA A 229 -6.95 4.26 3.32
N ASP A 230 -5.73 3.75 3.18
CA ASP A 230 -5.39 2.37 3.53
C ASP A 230 -5.53 2.10 5.03
N SER A 231 -5.02 3.00 5.90
CA SER A 231 -5.18 2.86 7.35
C SER A 231 -6.64 2.96 7.80
N PHE A 232 -7.41 3.90 7.23
CA PHE A 232 -8.81 4.09 7.55
C PHE A 232 -9.69 2.89 7.11
N LEU A 233 -9.59 2.47 5.84
CA LEU A 233 -10.38 1.36 5.30
C LEU A 233 -10.07 0.02 5.99
N GLN A 234 -8.82 -0.19 6.40
CA GLN A 234 -8.44 -1.37 7.18
C GLN A 234 -9.15 -1.39 8.54
N GLY A 235 -9.19 -0.26 9.25
CA GLY A 235 -9.89 -0.13 10.52
C GLY A 235 -11.39 -0.39 10.36
N LEU A 236 -12.03 0.20 9.33
CA LEU A 236 -13.44 -0.06 9.00
C LEU A 236 -13.72 -1.53 8.67
N TYR A 237 -12.84 -2.16 7.89
CA TYR A 237 -12.96 -3.59 7.59
C TYR A 237 -12.95 -4.42 8.87
N TYR A 238 -12.07 -4.07 9.80
CA TYR A 238 -11.96 -4.79 11.05
C TYR A 238 -13.24 -4.66 11.89
N PHE A 239 -13.81 -3.47 12.01
CA PHE A 239 -15.10 -3.27 12.69
C PHE A 239 -16.25 -4.06 12.06
N LYS A 240 -16.32 -4.09 10.72
CA LYS A 240 -17.43 -4.76 10.03
C LYS A 240 -17.35 -6.28 10.06
N ASN A 241 -16.14 -6.86 10.21
CA ASN A 241 -15.94 -8.31 9.97
C ASN A 241 -15.33 -9.06 11.15
N LYS A 242 -14.81 -8.38 12.17
CA LYS A 242 -14.07 -8.99 13.28
C LYS A 242 -14.56 -8.57 14.66
N CYS A 243 -15.39 -7.56 14.75
CA CYS A 243 -16.08 -7.05 15.92
C CYS A 243 -17.59 -7.12 15.72
#